data_c0e148f78b4c76b070219ba9065a13fb
#
_entry.id   c0e148f78b4c76b070219ba9065a13fb
#
_cell.length_a   1.000
_cell.length_b   1.000
_cell.length_c   1.000
_cell.angle_alpha   90.00
_cell.angle_beta   90.00
_cell.angle_gamma   90.00
#
_symmetry.space_group_name_H-M   'P 1'
#
loop_
_entity.id
_entity.type
_entity.pdbx_description
1 polymer ?
#
loop_
_entity_poly.entity_id
_entity_poly.type
_entity_poly.pdbx_seq_one_letter_code
_entity_poly.pdbx_strand_id
1 'polypeptide(L)'
;MRVVHVITRMIVGGAQENTLYNCLDLKRHYSDEVLLITGPSLGPEGDLISREKEVLESLCVEIVMSLCRRISPWRDFQAYLAIRRLMKNFNPDVVHTHSAKAGILGRAAAWSLGVPVVVHSVHGAPFHRYQSRISSNVYRMAERWAARRCHRMISVANAMTDLMVGAGVAERAKFKTIYSGMSVEPFLNSTKFRNAIRKKYGIEDHHVVIGKIARLFHLKGHKDVIEAARGVIAKQPDVRFLFVGDGVLKETLISQLERLGLSKYFIFTGLVNPSEVPQLIGAMDLLVHASYREGLARALPQALLSGIPVISYDVDGAREVVLDEVTGRLVAAGDIRGLSEAMEMLVGNPGVRQKYGSEGQRRFTQQFRHEEMTRHIRQLYVDLLNQNISRTDSAQR
;
A
#
# COMPACT_ATOMS: atom_id res chain seq x y z
N MET A 1 14.44 -21.50 7.28
CA MET A 1 15.26 -20.30 7.60
C MET A 1 14.71 -19.61 8.84
N ARG A 2 15.55 -18.91 9.56
CA ARG A 2 15.15 -18.03 10.68
C ARG A 2 15.07 -16.59 10.19
N VAL A 3 13.85 -16.05 10.12
CA VAL A 3 13.59 -14.75 9.51
C VAL A 3 13.04 -13.77 10.54
N VAL A 4 13.65 -12.61 10.67
CA VAL A 4 13.13 -11.51 11.50
C VAL A 4 12.53 -10.44 10.62
N HIS A 5 11.26 -10.09 10.85
CA HIS A 5 10.63 -8.91 10.29
C HIS A 5 10.61 -7.77 11.30
N VAL A 6 10.93 -6.55 10.87
CA VAL A 6 10.91 -5.34 11.74
C VAL A 6 10.06 -4.26 11.09
N ILE A 7 9.02 -3.82 11.77
CA ILE A 7 8.13 -2.73 11.32
C ILE A 7 7.82 -1.76 12.46
N THR A 8 7.64 -0.48 12.16
CA THR A 8 7.46 0.53 13.22
C THR A 8 6.19 0.34 14.05
N ARG A 9 5.09 -0.13 13.46
CA ARG A 9 3.79 -0.39 14.11
C ARG A 9 2.89 -1.23 13.22
N MET A 10 2.01 -2.02 13.80
CA MET A 10 1.05 -2.89 13.11
C MET A 10 -0.37 -2.31 13.16
N ILE A 11 -0.56 -1.09 12.63
CA ILE A 11 -1.88 -0.51 12.40
C ILE A 11 -2.50 -1.07 11.12
N VAL A 12 -3.81 -0.84 10.91
CA VAL A 12 -4.46 -1.19 9.65
C VAL A 12 -3.88 -0.35 8.49
N GLY A 13 -3.26 -0.99 7.53
CA GLY A 13 -2.64 -0.34 6.38
C GLY A 13 -1.86 -1.29 5.46
N GLY A 14 -1.62 -0.86 4.23
CA GLY A 14 -1.06 -1.70 3.18
C GLY A 14 0.33 -2.27 3.46
N ALA A 15 1.22 -1.50 4.09
CA ALA A 15 2.55 -1.97 4.46
C ALA A 15 2.50 -3.04 5.56
N GLN A 16 1.58 -2.87 6.51
CA GLN A 16 1.38 -3.77 7.62
C GLN A 16 0.76 -5.11 7.18
N GLU A 17 -0.27 -5.04 6.35
CA GLU A 17 -0.86 -6.24 5.75
C GLU A 17 0.14 -7.01 4.88
N ASN A 18 0.93 -6.29 4.07
CA ASN A 18 2.02 -6.89 3.30
C ASN A 18 3.02 -7.64 4.20
N THR A 19 3.44 -7.01 5.31
CA THR A 19 4.36 -7.62 6.28
C THR A 19 3.72 -8.83 6.94
N LEU A 20 2.44 -8.74 7.34
CA LEU A 20 1.71 -9.82 7.98
C LEU A 20 1.59 -11.03 7.06
N TYR A 21 1.10 -10.85 5.84
CA TYR A 21 0.98 -11.95 4.87
C TYR A 21 2.33 -12.61 4.60
N ASN A 22 3.40 -11.82 4.45
CA ASN A 22 4.73 -12.38 4.26
C ASN A 22 5.15 -13.27 5.44
N CYS A 23 4.97 -12.80 6.69
CA CYS A 23 5.29 -13.59 7.89
C CYS A 23 4.48 -14.90 7.94
N LEU A 24 3.18 -14.82 7.65
CA LEU A 24 2.28 -15.99 7.67
C LEU A 24 2.63 -17.02 6.60
N ASP A 25 2.87 -16.57 5.38
CA ASP A 25 3.19 -17.43 4.25
C ASP A 25 4.54 -18.12 4.43
N LEU A 26 5.57 -17.40 4.92
CA LEU A 26 6.88 -17.96 5.23
C LEU A 26 6.73 -19.13 6.22
N LYS A 27 5.90 -18.96 7.25
CA LYS A 27 5.64 -20.01 8.22
C LYS A 27 4.81 -21.15 7.65
N ARG A 28 3.68 -20.85 6.98
CA ARG A 28 2.70 -21.84 6.52
C ARG A 28 3.19 -22.68 5.34
N HIS A 29 3.81 -22.02 4.35
CA HIS A 29 4.18 -22.69 3.10
C HIS A 29 5.63 -23.16 3.05
N TYR A 30 6.49 -22.61 3.92
CA TYR A 30 7.93 -22.91 3.87
C TYR A 30 8.51 -23.41 5.20
N SER A 31 7.70 -23.50 6.26
CA SER A 31 8.13 -23.89 7.60
C SER A 31 9.30 -23.05 8.13
N ASP A 32 9.42 -21.80 7.69
CA ASP A 32 10.43 -20.88 8.19
C ASP A 32 10.07 -20.43 9.62
N GLU A 33 11.05 -20.29 10.50
CA GLU A 33 10.86 -19.69 11.82
C GLU A 33 10.80 -18.17 11.66
N VAL A 34 9.70 -17.54 12.07
CA VAL A 34 9.47 -16.11 11.87
C VAL A 34 9.28 -15.39 13.19
N LEU A 35 10.06 -14.32 13.39
CA LEU A 35 9.90 -13.35 14.48
C LEU A 35 9.49 -11.99 13.91
N LEU A 36 8.34 -11.47 14.35
CA LEU A 36 7.88 -10.13 14.02
C LEU A 36 8.18 -9.17 15.17
N ILE A 37 9.06 -8.20 14.95
CA ILE A 37 9.37 -7.12 15.90
C ILE A 37 8.62 -5.86 15.48
N THR A 38 7.79 -5.31 16.37
CA THR A 38 7.01 -4.10 16.10
C THR A 38 6.99 -3.17 17.30
N GLY A 39 6.62 -1.91 17.09
CA GLY A 39 6.26 -0.99 18.17
C GLY A 39 4.76 -1.02 18.47
N PRO A 40 4.31 -0.24 19.46
CA PRO A 40 2.90 -0.16 19.84
C PRO A 40 2.04 0.40 18.71
N SER A 41 0.89 -0.22 18.48
CA SER A 41 -0.08 0.14 17.42
C SER A 41 -0.98 1.29 17.87
N LEU A 42 -0.41 2.48 18.05
CA LEU A 42 -1.16 3.67 18.43
C LEU A 42 -1.61 4.45 17.19
N GLY A 43 -2.91 4.69 17.06
CA GLY A 43 -3.50 5.49 15.99
C GLY A 43 -4.98 5.23 15.78
N PRO A 44 -5.68 6.15 15.09
CA PRO A 44 -7.13 6.01 14.82
C PRO A 44 -7.43 4.91 13.79
N GLU A 45 -6.41 4.42 13.07
CA GLU A 45 -6.55 3.38 12.06
C GLU A 45 -6.85 1.99 12.66
N GLY A 46 -6.69 1.83 13.97
CA GLY A 46 -6.88 0.58 14.68
C GLY A 46 -5.64 -0.32 14.68
N ASP A 47 -5.65 -1.31 15.56
CA ASP A 47 -4.56 -2.26 15.76
C ASP A 47 -4.81 -3.56 14.97
N LEU A 48 -3.93 -3.84 14.02
CA LEU A 48 -4.00 -5.05 13.21
C LEU A 48 -3.72 -6.31 14.05
N ILE A 49 -2.87 -6.20 15.09
CA ILE A 49 -2.53 -7.32 15.98
C ILE A 49 -3.78 -7.79 16.74
N SER A 50 -4.53 -6.87 17.31
CA SER A 50 -5.76 -7.21 18.05
C SER A 50 -6.87 -7.75 17.14
N ARG A 51 -6.90 -7.32 15.88
CA ARG A 51 -7.90 -7.76 14.89
C ARG A 51 -7.64 -9.17 14.38
N GLU A 52 -6.38 -9.47 14.13
CA GLU A 52 -5.92 -10.74 13.55
C GLU A 52 -5.31 -11.64 14.63
N LYS A 53 -5.84 -11.57 15.86
CA LYS A 53 -5.27 -12.25 17.03
C LYS A 53 -5.08 -13.74 16.81
N GLU A 54 -6.09 -14.45 16.31
CA GLU A 54 -6.03 -15.89 16.01
C GLU A 54 -4.94 -16.23 14.97
N VAL A 55 -4.79 -15.33 13.99
CA VAL A 55 -3.79 -15.46 12.92
C VAL A 55 -2.39 -15.21 13.46
N LEU A 56 -2.26 -14.24 14.37
CA LEU A 56 -1.01 -13.83 14.99
C LEU A 56 -0.58 -14.75 16.15
N GLU A 57 -1.48 -15.49 16.79
CA GLU A 57 -1.13 -16.55 17.75
C GLU A 57 -0.21 -17.61 17.13
N SER A 58 -0.26 -17.73 15.82
CA SER A 58 0.67 -18.60 15.10
C SER A 58 2.08 -18.01 14.93
N LEU A 59 2.30 -16.71 15.13
CA LEU A 59 3.57 -16.01 14.94
C LEU A 59 4.19 -15.62 16.29
N CYS A 60 5.53 -15.63 16.36
CA CYS A 60 6.24 -15.00 17.46
C CYS A 60 6.27 -13.47 17.21
N VAL A 61 5.59 -12.69 18.07
CA VAL A 61 5.49 -11.23 17.94
C VAL A 61 6.07 -10.57 19.19
N GLU A 62 7.03 -9.68 19.00
CA GLU A 62 7.69 -8.90 20.05
C GLU A 62 7.37 -7.41 19.92
N ILE A 63 6.82 -6.81 20.96
CA ILE A 63 6.45 -5.39 20.98
C ILE A 63 7.52 -4.58 21.71
N VAL A 64 8.25 -3.75 20.96
CA VAL A 64 9.26 -2.83 21.48
C VAL A 64 8.60 -1.48 21.78
N MET A 65 8.30 -1.21 23.04
CA MET A 65 7.55 -0.01 23.49
C MET A 65 8.23 1.32 23.12
N SER A 66 9.55 1.34 22.99
CA SER A 66 10.31 2.51 22.56
C SER A 66 10.29 2.76 21.04
N LEU A 67 9.86 1.78 20.22
CA LEU A 67 9.78 1.91 18.77
C LEU A 67 8.50 2.65 18.35
N CYS A 68 8.49 3.97 18.52
CA CYS A 68 7.37 4.85 18.20
C CYS A 68 7.59 5.62 16.90
N ARG A 69 6.49 6.08 16.25
CA ARG A 69 6.56 6.88 15.00
C ARG A 69 7.30 8.21 15.20
N ARG A 70 7.08 8.89 16.34
CA ARG A 70 7.71 10.18 16.65
C ARG A 70 9.23 10.00 16.77
N ILE A 71 10.00 10.88 16.14
CA ILE A 71 11.46 10.92 16.28
C ILE A 71 11.81 11.40 17.69
N SER A 72 12.59 10.59 18.42
CA SER A 72 13.09 10.87 19.75
C SER A 72 14.43 10.16 19.94
N PRO A 73 15.56 10.86 19.95
CA PRO A 73 16.91 10.25 19.97
C PRO A 73 17.08 9.20 21.07
N TRP A 74 16.62 9.52 22.28
CA TRP A 74 16.71 8.60 23.41
C TRP A 74 15.86 7.34 23.25
N ARG A 75 14.60 7.49 22.88
CA ARG A 75 13.72 6.33 22.60
C ARG A 75 14.18 5.54 21.39
N ASP A 76 14.71 6.21 20.38
CA ASP A 76 15.20 5.54 19.17
C ASP A 76 16.47 4.74 19.48
N PHE A 77 17.34 5.22 20.37
CA PHE A 77 18.48 4.46 20.87
C PHE A 77 18.03 3.24 21.71
N GLN A 78 17.07 3.43 22.62
CA GLN A 78 16.49 2.30 23.37
C GLN A 78 15.85 1.27 22.44
N ALA A 79 15.13 1.70 21.41
CA ALA A 79 14.53 0.81 20.42
C ALA A 79 15.60 0.03 19.64
N TYR A 80 16.68 0.70 19.23
CA TYR A 80 17.82 0.05 18.58
C TYR A 80 18.43 -1.06 19.47
N LEU A 81 18.68 -0.78 20.75
CA LEU A 81 19.24 -1.76 21.68
C LEU A 81 18.29 -2.96 21.90
N ALA A 82 16.98 -2.68 22.05
CA ALA A 82 15.98 -3.74 22.22
C ALA A 82 15.87 -4.63 20.95
N ILE A 83 15.78 -4.02 19.78
CA ILE A 83 15.75 -4.73 18.48
C ILE A 83 17.02 -5.59 18.33
N ARG A 84 18.19 -5.00 18.62
CA ARG A 84 19.47 -5.71 18.52
C ARG A 84 19.53 -6.90 19.47
N ARG A 85 19.04 -6.75 20.72
CA ARG A 85 18.97 -7.85 21.71
C ARG A 85 18.06 -8.99 21.24
N LEU A 86 16.86 -8.66 20.75
CA LEU A 86 15.92 -9.66 20.22
C LEU A 86 16.51 -10.40 19.02
N MET A 87 17.13 -9.68 18.08
CA MET A 87 17.81 -10.31 16.93
C MET A 87 18.96 -11.21 17.38
N LYS A 88 19.79 -10.76 18.35
CA LYS A 88 20.90 -11.58 18.87
C LYS A 88 20.41 -12.89 19.49
N ASN A 89 19.32 -12.83 20.27
CA ASN A 89 18.74 -14.03 20.91
C ASN A 89 18.09 -14.97 19.88
N PHE A 90 17.44 -14.42 18.87
CA PHE A 90 16.81 -15.19 17.80
C PHE A 90 17.81 -15.76 16.81
N ASN A 91 18.99 -15.14 16.63
CA ASN A 91 20.05 -15.54 15.69
C ASN A 91 19.52 -15.78 14.26
N PRO A 92 19.02 -14.73 13.56
CA PRO A 92 18.39 -14.88 12.26
C PRO A 92 19.38 -15.10 11.12
N ASP A 93 18.95 -15.89 10.11
CA ASP A 93 19.60 -15.99 8.79
C ASP A 93 19.31 -14.73 7.97
N VAL A 94 18.07 -14.21 8.10
CA VAL A 94 17.56 -13.08 7.33
C VAL A 94 16.88 -12.06 8.25
N VAL A 95 17.20 -10.78 8.05
CA VAL A 95 16.44 -9.65 8.61
C VAL A 95 15.79 -8.86 7.50
N HIS A 96 14.47 -8.77 7.52
CA HIS A 96 13.68 -7.98 6.59
C HIS A 96 13.01 -6.82 7.30
N THR A 97 13.37 -5.61 6.96
CA THR A 97 12.88 -4.39 7.60
C THR A 97 11.86 -3.66 6.74
N HIS A 98 10.88 -3.01 7.39
CA HIS A 98 9.78 -2.27 6.75
C HIS A 98 9.63 -0.90 7.39
N SER A 99 9.05 0.08 6.64
CA SER A 99 8.86 1.47 7.06
C SER A 99 10.16 2.22 7.38
N ALA A 100 10.10 3.57 7.44
CA ALA A 100 11.31 4.38 7.53
C ALA A 100 12.07 4.17 8.86
N LYS A 101 11.42 4.37 10.02
CA LYS A 101 12.11 4.30 11.32
C LYS A 101 12.60 2.88 11.64
N ALA A 102 11.72 1.89 11.61
CA ALA A 102 12.09 0.50 11.84
C ALA A 102 13.09 0.02 10.78
N GLY A 103 12.97 0.53 9.54
CA GLY A 103 13.92 0.29 8.47
C GLY A 103 15.33 0.75 8.81
N ILE A 104 15.49 1.96 9.33
CA ILE A 104 16.80 2.50 9.71
C ILE A 104 17.38 1.77 10.93
N LEU A 105 16.61 1.65 12.02
CA LEU A 105 17.07 1.04 13.26
C LEU A 105 17.32 -0.48 13.09
N GLY A 106 16.43 -1.18 12.38
CA GLY A 106 16.55 -2.61 12.14
C GLY A 106 17.73 -2.96 11.24
N ARG A 107 17.96 -2.20 10.15
CA ARG A 107 19.15 -2.38 9.29
C ARG A 107 20.45 -2.13 10.08
N ALA A 108 20.48 -1.08 10.92
CA ALA A 108 21.64 -0.79 11.78
C ALA A 108 21.91 -1.93 12.78
N ALA A 109 20.86 -2.43 13.43
CA ALA A 109 20.97 -3.53 14.39
C ALA A 109 21.44 -4.84 13.72
N ALA A 110 20.81 -5.23 12.61
CA ALA A 110 21.17 -6.43 11.87
C ALA A 110 22.62 -6.37 11.35
N TRP A 111 23.01 -5.22 10.79
CA TRP A 111 24.37 -5.02 10.29
C TRP A 111 25.42 -5.09 11.40
N SER A 112 25.13 -4.53 12.58
CA SER A 112 26.04 -4.58 13.74
C SER A 112 26.21 -5.99 14.33
N LEU A 113 25.29 -6.91 14.02
CA LEU A 113 25.34 -8.30 14.43
C LEU A 113 25.92 -9.22 13.36
N GLY A 114 26.27 -8.71 12.18
CA GLY A 114 26.76 -9.50 11.07
C GLY A 114 25.73 -10.48 10.51
N VAL A 115 24.41 -10.12 10.54
CA VAL A 115 23.34 -10.99 10.00
C VAL A 115 23.63 -11.31 8.54
N PRO A 116 23.57 -12.59 8.12
CA PRO A 116 23.96 -13.02 6.77
C PRO A 116 23.21 -12.29 5.67
N VAL A 117 21.90 -12.11 5.81
CA VAL A 117 21.10 -11.38 4.82
C VAL A 117 20.25 -10.30 5.47
N VAL A 118 20.38 -9.07 4.98
CA VAL A 118 19.58 -7.92 5.41
C VAL A 118 18.87 -7.33 4.18
N VAL A 119 17.53 -7.28 4.23
CA VAL A 119 16.66 -6.76 3.17
C VAL A 119 15.78 -5.65 3.73
N HIS A 120 15.39 -4.70 2.88
CA HIS A 120 14.48 -3.62 3.25
C HIS A 120 13.38 -3.40 2.20
N SER A 121 12.10 -3.41 2.63
CA SER A 121 10.97 -3.07 1.77
C SER A 121 10.58 -1.60 1.88
N VAL A 122 10.59 -0.91 0.74
CA VAL A 122 10.16 0.48 0.56
C VAL A 122 8.69 0.49 0.14
N HIS A 123 7.77 0.68 1.09
CA HIS A 123 6.34 0.80 0.82
C HIS A 123 5.92 2.22 0.41
N GLY A 124 6.78 3.20 0.63
CA GLY A 124 6.63 4.59 0.25
C GLY A 124 7.85 5.38 0.70
N ALA A 125 8.34 6.27 -0.14
CA ALA A 125 9.50 7.09 0.20
C ALA A 125 9.19 8.04 1.37
N PRO A 126 10.07 8.21 2.36
CA PRO A 126 9.85 9.14 3.46
C PRO A 126 10.04 10.60 3.06
N PHE A 127 10.48 10.86 1.84
CA PHE A 127 10.70 12.20 1.27
C PHE A 127 9.83 12.42 0.03
N HIS A 128 9.43 13.68 -0.24
CA HIS A 128 8.61 14.05 -1.39
C HIS A 128 8.66 15.56 -1.69
N ARG A 129 8.25 15.96 -2.90
CA ARG A 129 8.27 17.37 -3.39
C ARG A 129 7.41 18.35 -2.58
N TYR A 130 6.45 17.84 -1.79
CA TYR A 130 5.57 18.66 -0.95
C TYR A 130 6.08 18.86 0.48
N GLN A 131 7.31 18.43 0.78
CA GLN A 131 7.99 18.68 2.06
C GLN A 131 8.98 19.84 1.95
N SER A 132 9.43 20.38 3.11
CA SER A 132 10.56 21.31 3.11
C SER A 132 11.81 20.63 2.56
N ARG A 133 12.66 21.40 1.86
CA ARG A 133 13.92 20.90 1.30
C ARG A 133 14.85 20.31 2.37
N ILE A 134 14.89 20.92 3.55
CA ILE A 134 15.71 20.46 4.68
C ILE A 134 15.23 19.08 5.15
N SER A 135 13.94 18.93 5.44
CA SER A 135 13.35 17.66 5.88
C SER A 135 13.58 16.55 4.84
N SER A 136 13.32 16.87 3.57
CA SER A 136 13.53 15.91 2.47
C SER A 136 14.99 15.45 2.38
N ASN A 137 15.96 16.36 2.50
CA ASN A 137 17.38 16.02 2.48
C ASN A 137 17.81 15.16 3.68
N VAL A 138 17.32 15.47 4.88
CA VAL A 138 17.60 14.66 6.07
C VAL A 138 17.11 13.21 5.88
N TYR A 139 15.88 13.02 5.39
CA TYR A 139 15.36 11.67 5.09
C TYR A 139 16.15 10.97 3.99
N ARG A 140 16.54 11.67 2.93
CA ARG A 140 17.38 11.10 1.86
C ARG A 140 18.73 10.65 2.37
N MET A 141 19.40 11.46 3.21
CA MET A 141 20.69 11.11 3.82
C MET A 141 20.55 9.89 4.74
N ALA A 142 19.50 9.85 5.57
CA ALA A 142 19.24 8.73 6.47
C ALA A 142 18.99 7.43 5.70
N GLU A 143 18.18 7.47 4.62
CA GLU A 143 17.92 6.32 3.76
C GLU A 143 19.18 5.86 3.02
N ARG A 144 20.00 6.79 2.51
CA ARG A 144 21.29 6.48 1.87
C ARG A 144 22.26 5.79 2.84
N TRP A 145 22.34 6.27 4.06
CA TRP A 145 23.15 5.67 5.11
C TRP A 145 22.67 4.26 5.45
N ALA A 146 21.37 4.07 5.58
CA ALA A 146 20.78 2.78 5.88
C ALA A 146 20.81 1.80 4.69
N ALA A 147 20.73 2.29 3.45
CA ALA A 147 20.84 1.47 2.24
C ALA A 147 22.21 0.79 2.08
N ARG A 148 23.27 1.39 2.64
CA ARG A 148 24.61 0.76 2.70
C ARG A 148 24.66 -0.41 3.69
N ARG A 149 23.65 -0.56 4.55
CA ARG A 149 23.52 -1.57 5.62
C ARG A 149 22.44 -2.60 5.32
N CYS A 150 22.19 -2.87 4.05
CA CYS A 150 21.36 -3.98 3.60
C CYS A 150 21.92 -4.55 2.29
N HIS A 151 21.61 -5.79 2.01
CA HIS A 151 22.05 -6.48 0.79
C HIS A 151 21.19 -6.13 -0.42
N ARG A 152 19.87 -6.02 -0.23
CA ARG A 152 18.90 -5.62 -1.26
C ARG A 152 17.79 -4.77 -0.67
N MET A 153 17.23 -3.92 -1.53
CA MET A 153 16.02 -3.17 -1.25
C MET A 153 14.89 -3.69 -2.16
N ILE A 154 13.71 -3.91 -1.60
CA ILE A 154 12.51 -4.26 -2.34
C ILE A 154 11.68 -3.00 -2.49
N SER A 155 11.24 -2.67 -3.68
CA SER A 155 10.27 -1.61 -3.95
C SER A 155 8.94 -2.22 -4.40
N VAL A 156 7.84 -1.62 -3.97
CA VAL A 156 6.49 -2.10 -4.27
C VAL A 156 6.00 -1.70 -5.66
N ALA A 157 6.80 -0.92 -6.40
CA ALA A 157 6.55 -0.47 -7.77
C ALA A 157 7.87 -0.08 -8.43
N ASN A 158 7.98 -0.15 -9.76
CA ASN A 158 9.16 0.31 -10.50
C ASN A 158 9.34 1.84 -10.35
N ALA A 159 8.26 2.60 -10.38
CA ALA A 159 8.28 4.03 -10.12
C ALA A 159 8.88 4.37 -8.75
N MET A 160 8.67 3.52 -7.73
CA MET A 160 9.31 3.69 -6.42
C MET A 160 10.81 3.44 -6.49
N THR A 161 11.26 2.44 -7.28
CA THR A 161 12.69 2.24 -7.58
C THR A 161 13.28 3.48 -8.25
N ASP A 162 12.63 4.01 -9.29
CA ASP A 162 13.08 5.19 -10.03
C ASP A 162 13.20 6.42 -9.11
N LEU A 163 12.21 6.63 -8.24
CA LEU A 163 12.21 7.70 -7.26
C LEU A 163 13.38 7.57 -6.27
N MET A 164 13.64 6.37 -5.75
CA MET A 164 14.74 6.14 -4.80
C MET A 164 16.11 6.29 -5.45
N VAL A 165 16.27 5.78 -6.68
CA VAL A 165 17.50 5.92 -7.49
C VAL A 165 17.74 7.38 -7.85
N GLY A 166 16.73 8.08 -8.39
CA GLY A 166 16.80 9.50 -8.72
C GLY A 166 17.08 10.40 -7.52
N ALA A 167 16.65 9.99 -6.32
CA ALA A 167 17.00 10.66 -5.05
C ALA A 167 18.44 10.33 -4.57
N GLY A 168 19.16 9.46 -5.26
CA GLY A 168 20.52 9.04 -4.93
C GLY A 168 20.60 8.22 -3.64
N VAL A 169 19.56 7.47 -3.28
CA VAL A 169 19.57 6.59 -2.11
C VAL A 169 20.50 5.41 -2.32
N ALA A 170 20.38 4.74 -3.47
CA ALA A 170 21.27 3.66 -3.89
C ALA A 170 21.18 3.48 -5.43
N GLU A 171 22.10 2.72 -6.00
CA GLU A 171 22.09 2.33 -7.41
C GLU A 171 20.92 1.38 -7.72
N ARG A 172 20.45 1.36 -8.98
CA ARG A 172 19.33 0.52 -9.43
C ARG A 172 19.56 -0.97 -9.13
N ALA A 173 20.77 -1.47 -9.30
CA ALA A 173 21.12 -2.87 -9.01
C ALA A 173 20.86 -3.29 -7.55
N LYS A 174 20.75 -2.32 -6.62
CA LYS A 174 20.39 -2.55 -5.22
C LYS A 174 18.91 -2.88 -5.02
N PHE A 175 18.05 -2.53 -5.98
CA PHE A 175 16.59 -2.69 -5.89
C PHE A 175 16.11 -3.92 -6.65
N LYS A 176 15.03 -4.53 -6.13
CA LYS A 176 14.19 -5.50 -6.83
C LYS A 176 12.74 -5.07 -6.64
N THR A 177 12.00 -4.91 -7.72
CA THR A 177 10.56 -4.62 -7.63
C THR A 177 9.82 -5.92 -7.34
N ILE A 178 9.02 -5.93 -6.27
CA ILE A 178 8.08 -7.00 -5.91
C ILE A 178 6.80 -6.31 -5.44
N TYR A 179 5.73 -6.49 -6.19
CA TYR A 179 4.44 -5.85 -5.88
C TYR A 179 3.87 -6.34 -4.55
N SER A 180 3.19 -5.44 -3.82
CA SER A 180 2.54 -5.79 -2.56
C SER A 180 1.36 -6.73 -2.78
N GLY A 181 1.47 -7.94 -2.28
CA GLY A 181 0.40 -8.93 -2.32
C GLY A 181 -0.76 -8.61 -1.37
N MET A 182 -1.89 -9.26 -1.62
CA MET A 182 -3.09 -9.21 -0.80
C MET A 182 -3.89 -10.51 -0.92
N SER A 183 -4.83 -10.75 -0.01
CA SER A 183 -5.85 -11.78 -0.23
C SER A 183 -6.75 -11.33 -1.39
N VAL A 184 -6.77 -12.08 -2.49
CA VAL A 184 -7.50 -11.71 -3.71
C VAL A 184 -8.93 -12.25 -3.72
N GLU A 185 -9.21 -13.33 -3.03
CA GLU A 185 -10.52 -14.03 -3.02
C GLU A 185 -11.68 -13.12 -2.61
N PRO A 186 -11.57 -12.24 -1.59
CA PRO A 186 -12.66 -11.34 -1.24
C PRO A 186 -13.03 -10.37 -2.37
N PHE A 187 -12.04 -9.94 -3.16
CA PHE A 187 -12.25 -9.03 -4.29
C PHE A 187 -12.84 -9.76 -5.50
N LEU A 188 -12.37 -10.97 -5.81
CA LEU A 188 -12.93 -11.80 -6.89
C LEU A 188 -14.41 -12.12 -6.66
N ASN A 189 -14.85 -12.18 -5.41
CA ASN A 189 -16.21 -12.48 -5.00
C ASN A 189 -17.04 -11.24 -4.61
N SER A 190 -16.53 -10.05 -4.83
CA SER A 190 -17.10 -8.78 -4.32
C SER A 190 -18.50 -8.46 -4.85
N THR A 191 -18.79 -8.83 -6.11
CA THR A 191 -20.08 -8.57 -6.77
C THR A 191 -21.28 -9.25 -6.09
N LYS A 192 -21.05 -10.31 -5.31
CA LYS A 192 -22.10 -10.98 -4.54
C LYS A 192 -22.79 -10.05 -3.53
N PHE A 193 -22.09 -8.99 -3.10
CA PHE A 193 -22.58 -8.04 -2.11
C PHE A 193 -23.22 -6.78 -2.72
N ARG A 194 -23.20 -6.66 -4.07
CA ARG A 194 -23.63 -5.45 -4.79
C ARG A 194 -24.99 -4.93 -4.33
N ASN A 195 -26.02 -5.76 -4.39
CA ASN A 195 -27.38 -5.35 -4.07
C ASN A 195 -27.55 -4.99 -2.60
N ALA A 196 -26.94 -5.77 -1.69
CA ALA A 196 -27.01 -5.51 -0.25
C ALA A 196 -26.36 -4.17 0.11
N ILE A 197 -25.18 -3.88 -0.45
CA ILE A 197 -24.45 -2.63 -0.19
C ILE A 197 -25.18 -1.44 -0.83
N ARG A 198 -25.70 -1.57 -2.06
CA ARG A 198 -26.48 -0.52 -2.71
C ARG A 198 -27.71 -0.17 -1.88
N LYS A 199 -28.47 -1.18 -1.43
CA LYS A 199 -29.62 -0.98 -0.54
C LYS A 199 -29.24 -0.28 0.77
N LYS A 200 -28.13 -0.69 1.41
CA LYS A 200 -27.63 -0.08 2.65
C LYS A 200 -27.37 1.42 2.50
N TYR A 201 -26.91 1.86 1.34
CA TYR A 201 -26.55 3.26 1.07
C TYR A 201 -27.58 4.02 0.22
N GLY A 202 -28.78 3.49 0.00
CA GLY A 202 -29.84 4.14 -0.79
C GLY A 202 -29.49 4.34 -2.25
N ILE A 203 -28.68 3.45 -2.83
CA ILE A 203 -28.29 3.48 -4.23
C ILE A 203 -29.25 2.57 -5.01
N GLU A 204 -29.92 3.12 -5.98
CA GLU A 204 -30.86 2.38 -6.84
C GLU A 204 -30.13 1.64 -7.97
N ASP A 205 -30.79 0.64 -8.57
CA ASP A 205 -30.17 -0.24 -9.58
C ASP A 205 -29.75 0.52 -10.84
N HIS A 206 -30.50 1.55 -11.23
CA HIS A 206 -30.21 2.38 -12.40
C HIS A 206 -29.02 3.36 -12.19
N HIS A 207 -28.60 3.60 -10.93
CA HIS A 207 -27.50 4.49 -10.67
C HIS A 207 -26.15 3.89 -11.11
N VAL A 208 -25.31 4.71 -11.74
CA VAL A 208 -23.89 4.38 -11.98
C VAL A 208 -23.06 4.89 -10.80
N VAL A 209 -22.35 4.00 -10.13
CA VAL A 209 -21.59 4.31 -8.91
C VAL A 209 -20.13 4.51 -9.21
N ILE A 210 -19.66 5.73 -8.96
CA ILE A 210 -18.24 6.11 -9.03
C ILE A 210 -17.65 6.03 -7.61
N GLY A 211 -16.79 5.04 -7.37
CA GLY A 211 -16.16 4.85 -6.08
C GLY A 211 -14.85 5.63 -5.91
N LYS A 212 -14.55 6.01 -4.67
CA LYS A 212 -13.25 6.53 -4.27
C LYS A 212 -12.87 6.00 -2.90
N ILE A 213 -11.76 5.27 -2.82
CA ILE A 213 -11.28 4.67 -1.57
C ILE A 213 -9.98 5.36 -1.18
N ALA A 214 -10.03 6.21 -0.17
CA ALA A 214 -8.85 6.89 0.37
C ALA A 214 -9.19 7.59 1.69
N ARG A 215 -8.19 7.78 2.55
CA ARG A 215 -8.33 8.68 3.70
C ARG A 215 -8.68 10.10 3.21
N LEU A 216 -9.60 10.78 3.89
CA LEU A 216 -9.98 12.16 3.56
C LEU A 216 -8.89 13.15 4.01
N PHE A 217 -7.75 13.10 3.33
CA PHE A 217 -6.55 13.89 3.63
C PHE A 217 -6.09 14.68 2.40
N HIS A 218 -5.24 15.67 2.65
CA HIS A 218 -4.55 16.40 1.58
C HIS A 218 -3.80 15.45 0.64
N LEU A 219 -3.63 15.83 -0.59
CA LEU A 219 -2.98 15.07 -1.66
C LEU A 219 -3.72 13.78 -2.10
N LYS A 220 -4.93 13.50 -1.60
CA LYS A 220 -5.76 12.39 -2.06
C LYS A 220 -6.77 12.79 -3.16
N GLY A 221 -6.79 14.05 -3.57
CA GLY A 221 -7.56 14.55 -4.72
C GLY A 221 -9.09 14.46 -4.60
N HIS A 222 -9.65 14.51 -3.38
CA HIS A 222 -11.11 14.49 -3.20
C HIS A 222 -11.76 15.74 -3.80
N LYS A 223 -11.11 16.90 -3.63
CA LYS A 223 -11.60 18.17 -4.20
C LYS A 223 -11.66 18.14 -5.72
N ASP A 224 -10.66 17.52 -6.34
CA ASP A 224 -10.57 17.38 -7.80
C ASP A 224 -11.71 16.49 -8.32
N VAL A 225 -12.00 15.38 -7.63
CA VAL A 225 -13.13 14.51 -7.99
C VAL A 225 -14.47 15.24 -7.85
N ILE A 226 -14.65 16.04 -6.79
CA ILE A 226 -15.88 16.87 -6.61
C ILE A 226 -16.01 17.90 -7.72
N GLU A 227 -14.93 18.57 -8.11
CA GLU A 227 -14.98 19.57 -9.18
C GLU A 227 -15.25 18.92 -10.54
N ALA A 228 -14.57 17.82 -10.85
CA ALA A 228 -14.81 17.05 -12.08
C ALA A 228 -16.24 16.46 -12.14
N ALA A 229 -16.81 16.09 -11.00
CA ALA A 229 -18.17 15.54 -10.90
C ALA A 229 -19.25 16.48 -11.43
N ARG A 230 -19.02 17.81 -11.40
CA ARG A 230 -19.99 18.80 -11.90
C ARG A 230 -20.34 18.55 -13.36
N GLY A 231 -19.32 18.33 -14.22
CA GLY A 231 -19.52 18.03 -15.64
C GLY A 231 -20.25 16.71 -15.84
N VAL A 232 -19.86 15.68 -15.08
CA VAL A 232 -20.48 14.35 -15.17
C VAL A 232 -21.97 14.39 -14.78
N ILE A 233 -22.30 15.03 -13.65
CA ILE A 233 -23.67 15.12 -13.14
C ILE A 233 -24.58 15.92 -14.08
N ALA A 234 -24.05 16.98 -14.69
CA ALA A 234 -24.81 17.79 -15.63
C ALA A 234 -25.29 17.00 -16.87
N LYS A 235 -24.49 16.03 -17.32
CA LYS A 235 -24.80 15.19 -18.49
C LYS A 235 -25.49 13.86 -18.12
N GLN A 236 -25.21 13.35 -16.92
CA GLN A 236 -25.64 12.02 -16.47
C GLN A 236 -26.08 12.08 -14.99
N PRO A 237 -27.33 12.52 -14.71
CA PRO A 237 -27.81 12.79 -13.35
C PRO A 237 -27.99 11.50 -12.50
N ASP A 238 -27.96 10.35 -13.11
CA ASP A 238 -28.10 9.06 -12.43
C ASP A 238 -26.77 8.54 -11.83
N VAL A 239 -25.73 9.37 -11.77
CA VAL A 239 -24.49 8.99 -11.09
C VAL A 239 -24.58 9.18 -9.58
N ARG A 240 -23.84 8.33 -8.86
CA ARG A 240 -23.60 8.48 -7.42
C ARG A 240 -22.11 8.31 -7.12
N PHE A 241 -21.61 9.13 -6.20
CA PHE A 241 -20.22 9.07 -5.77
C PHE A 241 -20.14 8.44 -4.39
N LEU A 242 -19.45 7.30 -4.27
CA LEU A 242 -19.27 6.57 -3.03
C LEU A 242 -17.84 6.81 -2.49
N PHE A 243 -17.69 7.70 -1.52
CA PHE A 243 -16.42 8.00 -0.87
C PHE A 243 -16.23 7.11 0.37
N VAL A 244 -15.26 6.20 0.28
CA VAL A 244 -14.94 5.23 1.33
C VAL A 244 -13.69 5.69 2.07
N GLY A 245 -13.86 6.01 3.34
CA GLY A 245 -12.80 6.47 4.22
C GLY A 245 -13.20 7.67 5.07
N ASP A 246 -12.32 8.05 5.99
CA ASP A 246 -12.50 9.19 6.89
C ASP A 246 -11.21 10.03 6.98
N GLY A 247 -11.28 11.21 7.58
CA GLY A 247 -10.12 12.07 7.79
C GLY A 247 -10.45 13.54 7.98
N VAL A 248 -9.41 14.33 8.21
CA VAL A 248 -9.47 15.75 8.58
C VAL A 248 -10.18 16.66 7.55
N LEU A 249 -10.36 16.21 6.32
CA LEU A 249 -11.02 17.01 5.28
C LEU A 249 -12.54 16.78 5.19
N LYS A 250 -13.12 15.86 5.99
CA LYS A 250 -14.52 15.45 5.86
C LYS A 250 -15.48 16.65 5.85
N GLU A 251 -15.45 17.46 6.88
CA GLU A 251 -16.32 18.63 7.01
C GLU A 251 -16.10 19.66 5.88
N THR A 252 -14.84 19.85 5.49
CA THR A 252 -14.51 20.74 4.37
C THR A 252 -15.13 20.27 3.05
N LEU A 253 -15.10 18.95 2.79
CA LEU A 253 -15.65 18.36 1.57
C LEU A 253 -17.17 18.41 1.58
N ILE A 254 -17.82 18.15 2.72
CA ILE A 254 -19.28 18.26 2.89
C ILE A 254 -19.72 19.71 2.62
N SER A 255 -19.09 20.70 3.24
CA SER A 255 -19.39 22.12 3.02
C SER A 255 -19.16 22.56 1.56
N GLN A 256 -18.18 21.97 0.88
CA GLN A 256 -17.96 22.21 -0.56
C GLN A 256 -19.15 21.69 -1.37
N LEU A 257 -19.63 20.47 -1.08
CA LEU A 257 -20.75 19.86 -1.78
C LEU A 257 -22.06 20.63 -1.57
N GLU A 258 -22.32 21.10 -0.35
CA GLU A 258 -23.48 21.94 -0.02
C GLU A 258 -23.48 23.24 -0.84
N ARG A 259 -22.36 23.96 -0.85
CA ARG A 259 -22.20 25.19 -1.66
C ARG A 259 -22.40 24.98 -3.16
N LEU A 260 -22.06 23.78 -3.66
CA LEU A 260 -22.22 23.41 -5.07
C LEU A 260 -23.59 22.82 -5.38
N GLY A 261 -24.44 22.55 -4.38
CA GLY A 261 -25.74 21.88 -4.54
C GLY A 261 -25.62 20.40 -4.97
N LEU A 262 -24.50 19.76 -4.64
CA LEU A 262 -24.16 18.40 -5.09
C LEU A 262 -24.35 17.33 -4.00
N SER A 263 -24.74 17.67 -2.78
CA SER A 263 -24.78 16.77 -1.63
C SER A 263 -25.54 15.46 -1.89
N LYS A 264 -26.64 15.51 -2.64
CA LYS A 264 -27.48 14.32 -2.94
C LYS A 264 -26.80 13.29 -3.82
N TYR A 265 -25.70 13.62 -4.48
CA TYR A 265 -24.95 12.73 -5.36
C TYR A 265 -23.80 12.02 -4.63
N PHE A 266 -23.43 12.46 -3.43
CA PHE A 266 -22.25 11.99 -2.71
C PHE A 266 -22.63 11.25 -1.41
N ILE A 267 -22.05 10.08 -1.25
CA ILE A 267 -22.23 9.21 -0.11
C ILE A 267 -20.87 9.03 0.57
N PHE A 268 -20.79 9.34 1.86
CA PHE A 268 -19.60 9.13 2.69
C PHE A 268 -19.83 7.95 3.62
N THR A 269 -19.04 6.89 3.50
CA THR A 269 -19.17 5.73 4.39
C THR A 269 -18.55 5.96 5.76
N GLY A 270 -17.65 6.93 5.89
CA GLY A 270 -16.75 7.03 7.04
C GLY A 270 -15.70 5.93 7.04
N LEU A 271 -15.05 5.75 8.18
CA LEU A 271 -14.08 4.67 8.38
C LEU A 271 -14.81 3.32 8.39
N VAL A 272 -14.39 2.42 7.53
CA VAL A 272 -14.97 1.07 7.41
C VAL A 272 -13.96 0.01 7.83
N ASN A 273 -14.45 -1.17 8.16
CA ASN A 273 -13.59 -2.31 8.40
C ASN A 273 -12.92 -2.74 7.09
N PRO A 274 -11.62 -3.08 7.05
CA PRO A 274 -10.95 -3.59 5.85
C PRO A 274 -11.68 -4.76 5.18
N SER A 275 -12.34 -5.63 5.94
CA SER A 275 -13.15 -6.73 5.40
C SER A 275 -14.42 -6.28 4.65
N GLU A 276 -14.88 -5.02 4.85
CA GLU A 276 -16.01 -4.43 4.13
C GLU A 276 -15.56 -3.78 2.80
N VAL A 277 -14.27 -3.50 2.63
CA VAL A 277 -13.75 -2.82 1.43
C VAL A 277 -14.06 -3.61 0.15
N PRO A 278 -13.87 -4.95 0.07
CA PRO A 278 -14.27 -5.71 -1.12
C PRO A 278 -15.76 -5.58 -1.43
N GLN A 279 -16.62 -5.61 -0.40
CA GLN A 279 -18.07 -5.51 -0.56
C GLN A 279 -18.47 -4.13 -1.13
N LEU A 280 -17.84 -3.06 -0.62
CA LEU A 280 -18.06 -1.70 -1.13
C LEU A 280 -17.59 -1.53 -2.56
N ILE A 281 -16.44 -2.13 -2.95
CA ILE A 281 -15.96 -2.13 -4.32
C ILE A 281 -16.95 -2.85 -5.23
N GLY A 282 -17.49 -3.98 -4.81
CA GLY A 282 -18.50 -4.73 -5.57
C GLY A 282 -19.78 -3.93 -5.89
N ALA A 283 -20.09 -2.89 -5.10
CA ALA A 283 -21.22 -2.00 -5.35
C ALA A 283 -20.94 -0.90 -6.40
N MET A 284 -19.66 -0.68 -6.75
CA MET A 284 -19.21 0.33 -7.70
C MET A 284 -19.33 -0.13 -9.16
N ASP A 285 -19.33 0.80 -10.10
CA ASP A 285 -19.23 0.58 -11.53
C ASP A 285 -17.89 1.02 -12.11
N LEU A 286 -17.21 1.96 -11.45
CA LEU A 286 -15.83 2.36 -11.68
C LEU A 286 -15.24 2.95 -10.43
N LEU A 287 -13.90 2.95 -10.32
CA LEU A 287 -13.16 3.57 -9.23
C LEU A 287 -12.33 4.75 -9.75
N VAL A 288 -12.37 5.88 -9.04
CA VAL A 288 -11.53 7.06 -9.33
C VAL A 288 -10.48 7.24 -8.24
N HIS A 289 -9.21 7.30 -8.63
CA HIS A 289 -8.08 7.49 -7.73
C HIS A 289 -7.24 8.72 -8.14
N ALA A 290 -7.64 9.91 -7.71
CA ALA A 290 -7.00 11.18 -8.06
C ALA A 290 -5.92 11.61 -7.04
N SER A 291 -5.16 10.67 -6.47
CA SER A 291 -4.08 10.99 -5.54
C SER A 291 -2.90 11.64 -6.24
N TYR A 292 -2.29 12.64 -5.62
CA TYR A 292 -1.08 13.32 -6.11
C TYR A 292 0.22 12.60 -5.74
N ARG A 293 0.13 11.58 -4.89
CA ARG A 293 1.28 10.82 -4.41
C ARG A 293 0.86 9.48 -3.80
N GLU A 294 1.51 8.42 -4.27
CA GLU A 294 1.39 7.05 -3.73
C GLU A 294 2.74 6.30 -3.85
N GLY A 295 2.86 5.12 -3.26
CA GLY A 295 3.85 4.15 -3.69
C GLY A 295 3.26 3.34 -4.85
N LEU A 296 2.41 2.36 -4.51
CA LEU A 296 1.41 1.77 -5.38
C LEU A 296 0.09 1.81 -4.60
N ALA A 297 -0.90 2.55 -5.12
CA ALA A 297 -2.19 2.70 -4.48
C ALA A 297 -2.96 1.37 -4.48
N ARG A 298 -3.15 0.76 -3.32
CA ARG A 298 -3.83 -0.55 -3.20
C ARG A 298 -5.26 -0.55 -3.75
N ALA A 299 -5.97 0.57 -3.69
CA ALA A 299 -7.32 0.70 -4.23
C ALA A 299 -7.40 0.39 -5.72
N LEU A 300 -6.33 0.63 -6.50
CA LEU A 300 -6.28 0.35 -7.92
C LEU A 300 -6.33 -1.16 -8.21
N PRO A 301 -5.37 -1.99 -7.74
CA PRO A 301 -5.46 -3.42 -7.95
C PRO A 301 -6.68 -4.04 -7.28
N GLN A 302 -7.16 -3.55 -6.13
CA GLN A 302 -8.37 -4.03 -5.47
C GLN A 302 -9.62 -3.88 -6.35
N ALA A 303 -9.77 -2.72 -7.01
CA ALA A 303 -10.88 -2.51 -7.95
C ALA A 303 -10.75 -3.42 -9.18
N LEU A 304 -9.57 -3.52 -9.78
CA LEU A 304 -9.34 -4.38 -10.94
C LEU A 304 -9.56 -5.86 -10.61
N LEU A 305 -9.14 -6.34 -9.44
CA LEU A 305 -9.45 -7.70 -8.96
C LEU A 305 -10.95 -7.94 -8.82
N SER A 306 -11.73 -6.90 -8.53
CA SER A 306 -13.20 -6.95 -8.45
C SER A 306 -13.88 -6.82 -9.84
N GLY A 307 -13.12 -6.76 -10.93
CA GLY A 307 -13.64 -6.52 -12.26
C GLY A 307 -14.14 -5.09 -12.49
N ILE A 308 -13.72 -4.14 -11.66
CA ILE A 308 -14.10 -2.72 -11.70
C ILE A 308 -13.00 -1.91 -12.39
N PRO A 309 -13.29 -1.19 -13.50
CA PRO A 309 -12.33 -0.36 -14.19
C PRO A 309 -11.93 0.84 -13.34
N VAL A 310 -10.75 1.37 -13.59
CA VAL A 310 -10.19 2.44 -12.77
C VAL A 310 -9.85 3.68 -13.61
N ILE A 311 -10.03 4.87 -13.02
CA ILE A 311 -9.47 6.13 -13.51
C ILE A 311 -8.45 6.57 -12.47
N SER A 312 -7.24 6.87 -12.87
CA SER A 312 -6.20 7.32 -11.95
C SER A 312 -5.46 8.53 -12.48
N TYR A 313 -5.02 9.40 -11.56
CA TYR A 313 -3.93 10.29 -11.92
C TYR A 313 -2.68 9.49 -12.24
N ASP A 314 -1.97 9.92 -13.29
CA ASP A 314 -0.73 9.31 -13.74
C ASP A 314 0.43 9.76 -12.85
N VAL A 315 0.50 9.16 -11.68
CA VAL A 315 1.54 9.44 -10.67
C VAL A 315 2.13 8.15 -10.14
N ASP A 316 3.39 8.20 -9.80
CA ASP A 316 4.11 7.09 -9.16
C ASP A 316 3.85 5.74 -9.86
N GLY A 317 3.47 4.70 -9.11
CA GLY A 317 3.19 3.36 -9.65
C GLY A 317 1.82 3.18 -10.32
N ALA A 318 1.01 4.22 -10.53
CA ALA A 318 -0.33 4.08 -11.09
C ALA A 318 -0.33 3.39 -12.46
N ARG A 319 0.57 3.79 -13.38
CA ARG A 319 0.70 3.22 -14.73
C ARG A 319 1.18 1.76 -14.78
N GLU A 320 1.59 1.20 -13.63
CA GLU A 320 1.97 -0.22 -13.54
C GLU A 320 0.77 -1.14 -13.38
N VAL A 321 -0.39 -0.59 -13.02
CA VAL A 321 -1.67 -1.31 -12.86
C VAL A 321 -2.77 -0.72 -13.73
N VAL A 322 -2.79 0.59 -13.96
CA VAL A 322 -3.74 1.24 -14.86
C VAL A 322 -3.09 1.32 -16.25
N LEU A 323 -3.44 0.38 -17.09
CA LEU A 323 -3.03 0.39 -18.51
C LEU A 323 -4.08 1.21 -19.25
N ASP A 324 -3.67 2.38 -19.76
CA ASP A 324 -4.60 3.33 -20.40
C ASP A 324 -5.33 2.67 -21.57
N GLU A 325 -6.64 2.86 -21.64
CA GLU A 325 -7.58 2.26 -22.62
C GLU A 325 -7.63 0.71 -22.62
N VAL A 326 -7.01 0.07 -21.61
CA VAL A 326 -7.00 -1.39 -21.47
C VAL A 326 -7.64 -1.85 -20.17
N THR A 327 -7.22 -1.29 -19.02
CA THR A 327 -7.78 -1.62 -17.70
C THR A 327 -8.43 -0.42 -17.04
N GLY A 328 -8.33 0.76 -17.65
CA GLY A 328 -8.85 2.03 -17.14
C GLY A 328 -8.35 3.22 -17.94
N ARG A 329 -8.33 4.38 -17.28
CA ARG A 329 -7.82 5.63 -17.88
C ARG A 329 -6.78 6.28 -16.96
N LEU A 330 -5.71 6.77 -17.57
CA LEU A 330 -4.71 7.63 -16.92
C LEU A 330 -4.94 9.09 -17.29
N VAL A 331 -4.93 9.95 -16.29
CA VAL A 331 -5.16 11.39 -16.43
C VAL A 331 -4.00 12.14 -15.78
N ALA A 332 -3.55 13.22 -16.39
CA ALA A 332 -2.49 14.05 -15.79
C ALA A 332 -2.92 14.56 -14.40
N ALA A 333 -2.01 14.58 -13.43
CA ALA A 333 -2.34 15.04 -12.09
C ALA A 333 -2.78 16.51 -12.08
N GLY A 334 -3.99 16.76 -11.57
CA GLY A 334 -4.61 18.09 -11.53
C GLY A 334 -5.38 18.48 -12.79
N ASP A 335 -5.43 17.63 -13.80
CA ASP A 335 -6.28 17.85 -14.97
C ASP A 335 -7.74 17.49 -14.65
N ILE A 336 -8.47 18.46 -14.12
CA ILE A 336 -9.88 18.33 -13.73
C ILE A 336 -10.77 18.04 -14.94
N ARG A 337 -10.46 18.63 -16.08
CA ARG A 337 -11.23 18.44 -17.31
C ARG A 337 -11.04 17.02 -17.84
N GLY A 338 -9.80 16.56 -17.97
CA GLY A 338 -9.51 15.18 -18.39
C GLY A 338 -10.10 14.15 -17.43
N LEU A 339 -10.13 14.45 -16.11
CA LEU A 339 -10.75 13.60 -15.10
C LEU A 339 -12.28 13.52 -15.32
N SER A 340 -12.95 14.65 -15.62
CA SER A 340 -14.37 14.69 -15.94
C SER A 340 -14.67 13.90 -17.22
N GLU A 341 -13.93 14.15 -18.30
CA GLU A 341 -14.08 13.46 -19.58
C GLU A 341 -13.89 11.93 -19.46
N ALA A 342 -12.90 11.49 -18.68
CA ALA A 342 -12.68 10.06 -18.41
C ALA A 342 -13.85 9.42 -17.63
N MET A 343 -14.38 10.13 -16.61
CA MET A 343 -15.57 9.68 -15.88
C MET A 343 -16.81 9.62 -16.79
N GLU A 344 -17.08 10.68 -17.55
CA GLU A 344 -18.21 10.74 -18.49
C GLU A 344 -18.17 9.58 -19.50
N MET A 345 -17.00 9.32 -20.06
CA MET A 345 -16.80 8.24 -21.02
C MET A 345 -17.12 6.87 -20.41
N LEU A 346 -16.61 6.59 -19.20
CA LEU A 346 -16.85 5.31 -18.54
C LEU A 346 -18.30 5.21 -18.02
N VAL A 347 -18.92 6.28 -17.53
CA VAL A 347 -20.32 6.28 -17.08
C VAL A 347 -21.25 5.99 -18.28
N GLY A 348 -21.01 6.60 -19.44
CA GLY A 348 -21.83 6.43 -20.63
C GLY A 348 -21.63 5.08 -21.37
N ASN A 349 -20.58 4.32 -21.08
CA ASN A 349 -20.21 3.14 -21.84
C ASN A 349 -20.08 1.87 -21.00
N PRO A 350 -21.18 1.18 -20.66
CA PRO A 350 -21.14 -0.06 -19.85
C PRO A 350 -20.28 -1.16 -20.45
N GLY A 351 -20.28 -1.32 -21.78
CA GLY A 351 -19.44 -2.31 -22.48
C GLY A 351 -17.93 -2.04 -22.29
N VAL A 352 -17.53 -0.77 -22.30
CA VAL A 352 -16.12 -0.39 -22.03
C VAL A 352 -15.76 -0.65 -20.57
N ARG A 353 -16.67 -0.35 -19.62
CA ARG A 353 -16.45 -0.67 -18.20
C ARG A 353 -16.23 -2.18 -18.02
N GLN A 354 -17.09 -3.01 -18.60
CA GLN A 354 -16.95 -4.46 -18.52
C GLN A 354 -15.64 -4.95 -19.14
N LYS A 355 -15.29 -4.47 -20.32
CA LYS A 355 -14.03 -4.83 -20.99
C LYS A 355 -12.81 -4.51 -20.14
N TYR A 356 -12.71 -3.27 -19.63
CA TYR A 356 -11.55 -2.83 -18.84
C TYR A 356 -11.47 -3.55 -17.50
N GLY A 357 -12.61 -3.74 -16.82
CA GLY A 357 -12.67 -4.47 -15.56
C GLY A 357 -12.26 -5.93 -15.71
N SER A 358 -12.81 -6.64 -16.69
CA SER A 358 -12.49 -8.05 -16.97
C SER A 358 -11.01 -8.23 -17.33
N GLU A 359 -10.46 -7.33 -18.14
CA GLU A 359 -9.05 -7.39 -18.52
C GLU A 359 -8.13 -7.11 -17.32
N GLY A 360 -8.51 -6.16 -16.44
CA GLY A 360 -7.80 -5.90 -15.21
C GLY A 360 -7.80 -7.10 -14.27
N GLN A 361 -8.96 -7.73 -14.06
CA GLN A 361 -9.08 -8.93 -13.25
C GLN A 361 -8.21 -10.08 -13.80
N ARG A 362 -8.29 -10.35 -15.09
CA ARG A 362 -7.51 -11.39 -15.75
C ARG A 362 -6.00 -11.21 -15.59
N ARG A 363 -5.51 -9.97 -15.77
CA ARG A 363 -4.07 -9.66 -15.72
C ARG A 363 -3.51 -9.71 -14.31
N PHE A 364 -4.25 -9.17 -13.35
CA PHE A 364 -3.66 -8.83 -12.05
C PHE A 364 -3.98 -9.84 -10.94
N THR A 365 -4.89 -10.79 -11.15
CA THR A 365 -5.26 -11.77 -10.12
C THR A 365 -4.06 -12.55 -9.59
N GLN A 366 -3.24 -13.10 -10.46
CA GLN A 366 -2.07 -13.87 -10.02
C GLN A 366 -0.96 -12.96 -9.46
N GLN A 367 -0.75 -11.80 -10.11
CA GLN A 367 0.32 -10.86 -9.75
C GLN A 367 0.20 -10.30 -8.33
N PHE A 368 -1.04 -10.10 -7.85
CA PHE A 368 -1.29 -9.50 -6.53
C PHE A 368 -1.65 -10.52 -5.44
N ARG A 369 -1.51 -11.82 -5.68
CA ARG A 369 -1.60 -12.82 -4.61
C ARG A 369 -0.47 -12.65 -3.62
N HIS A 370 -0.78 -12.71 -2.32
CA HIS A 370 0.25 -12.57 -1.29
C HIS A 370 1.23 -13.75 -1.28
N GLU A 371 0.77 -14.94 -1.65
CA GLU A 371 1.61 -16.14 -1.77
C GLU A 371 2.66 -15.95 -2.87
N GLU A 372 2.28 -15.34 -3.99
CA GLU A 372 3.20 -15.05 -5.10
C GLU A 372 4.23 -13.97 -4.70
N MET A 373 3.80 -12.93 -4.01
CA MET A 373 4.71 -11.96 -3.40
C MET A 373 5.71 -12.64 -2.47
N THR A 374 5.24 -13.47 -1.54
CA THR A 374 6.09 -14.15 -0.58
C THR A 374 7.06 -15.12 -1.26
N ARG A 375 6.62 -15.84 -2.30
CA ARG A 375 7.46 -16.70 -3.13
C ARG A 375 8.65 -15.93 -3.72
N HIS A 376 8.38 -14.76 -4.30
CA HIS A 376 9.44 -13.90 -4.86
C HIS A 376 10.38 -13.33 -3.80
N ILE A 377 9.84 -12.93 -2.63
CA ILE A 377 10.65 -12.41 -1.52
C ILE A 377 11.54 -13.51 -0.96
N ARG A 378 10.99 -14.70 -0.74
CA ARG A 378 11.76 -15.85 -0.21
C ARG A 378 12.84 -16.30 -1.18
N GLN A 379 12.54 -16.33 -2.48
CA GLN A 379 13.56 -16.62 -3.48
C GLN A 379 14.74 -15.64 -3.42
N LEU A 380 14.44 -14.34 -3.22
CA LEU A 380 15.49 -13.34 -3.01
C LEU A 380 16.34 -13.63 -1.77
N TYR A 381 15.74 -14.10 -0.66
CA TYR A 381 16.51 -14.48 0.53
C TYR A 381 17.46 -15.65 0.24
N VAL A 382 16.96 -16.69 -0.41
CA VAL A 382 17.76 -17.87 -0.78
C VAL A 382 18.92 -17.49 -1.70
N ASP A 383 18.65 -16.69 -2.72
CA ASP A 383 19.68 -16.23 -3.67
C ASP A 383 20.80 -15.46 -2.94
N LEU A 384 20.45 -14.61 -1.99
CA LEU A 384 21.41 -13.81 -1.21
C LEU A 384 22.21 -14.67 -0.21
N LEU A 385 21.58 -15.65 0.43
CA LEU A 385 22.27 -16.59 1.32
C LEU A 385 23.31 -17.41 0.53
N ASN A 386 22.94 -17.95 -0.62
CA ASN A 386 23.84 -18.71 -1.47
C ASN A 386 25.03 -17.87 -1.99
N GLN A 387 24.79 -16.60 -2.33
CA GLN A 387 25.87 -15.69 -2.73
C GLN A 387 26.85 -15.42 -1.59
N ASN A 388 26.39 -15.34 -0.34
CA ASN A 388 27.27 -15.11 0.80
C ASN A 388 28.11 -16.35 1.11
N ILE A 389 27.57 -17.56 1.04
CA ILE A 389 28.30 -18.81 1.22
C ILE A 389 29.44 -18.89 0.19
N SER A 390 29.14 -18.69 -1.09
CA SER A 390 30.15 -18.75 -2.17
C SER A 390 31.28 -17.73 -2.00
N ARG A 391 31.01 -16.56 -1.41
CA ARG A 391 32.04 -15.55 -1.12
C ARG A 391 32.94 -15.95 0.05
N THR A 392 32.37 -16.58 1.06
CA THR A 392 33.12 -17.06 2.23
C THR A 392 34.08 -18.17 1.83
N ASP A 393 33.62 -19.10 1.01
CA ASP A 393 34.42 -20.22 0.50
C ASP A 393 35.58 -19.75 -0.43
N SER A 394 35.32 -18.69 -1.23
CA SER A 394 36.35 -18.11 -2.11
C SER A 394 37.37 -17.22 -1.36
N ALA A 395 37.03 -16.74 -0.18
CA ALA A 395 37.94 -15.94 0.66
C ALA A 395 38.81 -16.82 1.59
N GLN A 396 38.49 -18.11 1.72
CA GLN A 396 39.24 -19.09 2.52
C GLN A 396 40.19 -19.94 1.64
N ARG A 397 40.09 -19.82 0.32
CA ARG A 397 41.04 -20.40 -0.65
C ARG A 397 42.05 -19.34 -1.07
#